data_cc772676a24041faa8d5194f26f60dc8
#
_entry.id   cc772676a24041faa8d5194f26f60dc8
#
_cell.length_a   1.000
_cell.length_b   1.000
_cell.length_c   1.000
_cell.angle_alpha   90.00
_cell.angle_beta   90.00
_cell.angle_gamma   90.00
#
_symmetry.space_group_name_H-M   'P 1'
#
loop_
_entity.id
_entity.type
_entity.pdbx_description
1 polymer ?
#
loop_
_entity_poly.entity_id
_entity_poly.type
_entity_poly.pdbx_seq_one_letter_code
_entity_poly.pdbx_strand_id
1 'polypeptide(L)'
;MPSEGEQRWVVAIMAKAPRAGGVKTRLCPPLTVAEAADLYRAFLLDKIEQVRSLEAASHGIAHTPDDARAIFAELAPDFILIPQRGGDLGRRLVATFAHFFAGGYTGVLLVDSDTPSLPTEFLLQALDVIAKPGTDLVLGPSEDGGYYLVGLRAARPELFEGVPWSTSGVLPETTRRARDLGLGVAWLPRWFDVDTGPDLERLRDSLAATAGPLPRHTRRFLDGRPG
;
A
#
# COMPACT_ATOMS: atom_id res chain seq x y z
N MET A 1 -14.32 25.13 -10.26
CA MET A 1 -13.13 24.83 -11.06
C MET A 1 -11.94 25.08 -10.17
N PRO A 2 -11.11 24.08 -9.84
CA PRO A 2 -9.86 24.33 -9.13
C PRO A 2 -8.97 25.21 -10.01
N SER A 3 -8.24 26.14 -9.39
CA SER A 3 -7.29 27.02 -10.06
C SER A 3 -6.19 26.19 -10.74
N GLU A 4 -5.79 26.55 -11.96
CA GLU A 4 -4.61 25.98 -12.62
C GLU A 4 -3.39 26.17 -11.72
N GLY A 5 -2.85 25.07 -11.20
CA GLY A 5 -1.64 25.05 -10.35
C GLY A 5 -1.79 24.43 -8.96
N GLU A 6 -3.00 24.09 -8.51
CA GLU A 6 -3.17 23.46 -7.20
C GLU A 6 -2.75 21.98 -7.27
N GLN A 7 -1.72 21.61 -6.50
CA GLN A 7 -1.27 20.22 -6.40
C GLN A 7 -2.33 19.39 -5.66
N ARG A 8 -2.87 18.39 -6.33
CA ARG A 8 -3.87 17.46 -5.78
C ARG A 8 -3.25 16.08 -5.66
N TRP A 9 -2.99 15.70 -4.42
CA TRP A 9 -2.41 14.39 -4.09
C TRP A 9 -3.49 13.40 -3.68
N VAL A 10 -3.29 12.12 -3.99
CA VAL A 10 -4.05 11.02 -3.42
C VAL A 10 -3.12 9.92 -2.95
N VAL A 11 -3.40 9.39 -1.76
CA VAL A 11 -2.78 8.17 -1.25
C VAL A 11 -3.84 7.08 -1.25
N ALA A 12 -3.63 6.01 -2.02
CA ALA A 12 -4.59 4.93 -2.16
C ALA A 12 -3.98 3.59 -1.71
N ILE A 13 -4.75 2.87 -0.90
CA ILE A 13 -4.40 1.54 -0.39
C ILE A 13 -4.76 0.50 -1.45
N MET A 14 -3.80 -0.33 -1.84
CA MET A 14 -4.05 -1.53 -2.66
C MET A 14 -4.48 -2.67 -1.74
N ALA A 15 -5.77 -3.00 -1.71
CA ALA A 15 -6.32 -3.90 -0.71
C ALA A 15 -7.15 -5.05 -1.29
N LYS A 16 -7.07 -6.22 -0.64
CA LYS A 16 -8.00 -7.34 -0.84
C LYS A 16 -9.10 -7.30 0.23
N ALA A 17 -10.27 -7.87 -0.06
CA ALA A 17 -11.27 -8.07 0.97
C ALA A 17 -10.76 -9.05 2.04
N PRO A 18 -10.95 -8.77 3.34
CA PRO A 18 -10.54 -9.65 4.44
C PRO A 18 -11.47 -10.86 4.55
N ARG A 19 -11.41 -11.77 3.57
CA ARG A 19 -12.21 -13.00 3.52
C ARG A 19 -11.37 -14.20 3.91
N ALA A 20 -11.91 -15.08 4.75
CA ALA A 20 -11.26 -16.32 5.15
C ALA A 20 -10.83 -17.17 3.93
N GLY A 21 -9.59 -17.61 3.92
CA GLY A 21 -8.98 -18.34 2.80
C GLY A 21 -8.58 -17.46 1.59
N GLY A 22 -8.94 -16.16 1.58
CA GLY A 22 -8.60 -15.24 0.50
C GLY A 22 -7.36 -14.39 0.77
N VAL A 23 -6.94 -14.26 2.04
CA VAL A 23 -5.82 -13.43 2.48
C VAL A 23 -4.96 -14.15 3.50
N LYS A 24 -3.67 -13.82 3.54
CA LYS A 24 -2.68 -14.28 4.52
C LYS A 24 -2.68 -15.81 4.76
N THR A 25 -2.93 -16.59 3.70
CA THR A 25 -2.97 -18.06 3.77
C THR A 25 -1.63 -18.69 4.15
N ARG A 26 -0.52 -17.98 3.93
CA ARG A 26 0.84 -18.42 4.35
C ARG A 26 1.08 -18.27 5.86
N LEU A 27 0.17 -17.61 6.58
CA LEU A 27 0.12 -17.59 8.05
C LEU A 27 -0.64 -18.80 8.63
N CYS A 28 -1.16 -19.68 7.79
CA CYS A 28 -1.93 -20.86 8.20
C CYS A 28 -1.14 -22.16 7.91
N PRO A 29 -0.54 -22.86 8.94
CA PRO A 29 -0.52 -22.55 10.37
C PRO A 29 0.47 -21.45 10.75
N PRO A 30 0.50 -20.90 11.97
CA PRO A 30 -0.28 -21.32 13.14
C PRO A 30 -1.69 -20.75 13.23
N LEU A 31 -2.08 -19.80 12.35
CA LEU A 31 -3.43 -19.25 12.34
C LEU A 31 -4.38 -20.17 11.58
N THR A 32 -5.64 -20.16 11.99
CA THR A 32 -6.73 -20.64 11.14
C THR A 32 -6.99 -19.64 10.02
N VAL A 33 -7.66 -20.05 8.96
CA VAL A 33 -8.00 -19.15 7.83
C VAL A 33 -8.91 -17.99 8.27
N ALA A 34 -9.75 -18.19 9.29
CA ALA A 34 -10.58 -17.14 9.87
C ALA A 34 -9.72 -16.12 10.62
N GLU A 35 -8.84 -16.59 11.51
CA GLU A 35 -7.92 -15.73 12.25
C GLU A 35 -6.96 -14.95 11.34
N ALA A 36 -6.49 -15.55 10.25
CA ALA A 36 -5.68 -14.85 9.26
C ALA A 36 -6.45 -13.72 8.55
N ALA A 37 -7.73 -13.92 8.28
CA ALA A 37 -8.60 -12.88 7.75
C ALA A 37 -8.88 -11.77 8.79
N ASP A 38 -9.08 -12.12 10.06
CA ASP A 38 -9.26 -11.14 11.14
C ASP A 38 -7.99 -10.33 11.40
N LEU A 39 -6.82 -10.97 11.37
CA LEU A 39 -5.52 -10.28 11.44
C LEU A 39 -5.35 -9.30 10.27
N TYR A 40 -5.63 -9.75 9.06
CA TYR A 40 -5.54 -8.88 7.88
C TYR A 40 -6.55 -7.72 7.94
N ARG A 41 -7.75 -7.97 8.50
CA ARG A 41 -8.71 -6.89 8.76
C ARG A 41 -8.16 -5.86 9.74
N ALA A 42 -7.42 -6.31 10.77
CA ALA A 42 -6.73 -5.41 11.69
C ALA A 42 -5.64 -4.59 10.98
N PHE A 43 -4.83 -5.19 10.09
CA PHE A 43 -3.86 -4.47 9.24
C PHE A 43 -4.53 -3.39 8.39
N LEU A 44 -5.66 -3.74 7.75
CA LEU A 44 -6.43 -2.79 6.94
C LEU A 44 -6.93 -1.61 7.77
N LEU A 45 -7.47 -1.84 8.96
CA LEU A 45 -7.96 -0.78 9.82
C LEU A 45 -6.83 0.16 10.25
N ASP A 46 -5.67 -0.39 10.62
CA ASP A 46 -4.50 0.43 10.96
C ASP A 46 -3.99 1.22 9.74
N LYS A 47 -3.96 0.61 8.55
CA LYS A 47 -3.56 1.29 7.32
C LYS A 47 -4.56 2.39 6.91
N ILE A 48 -5.85 2.16 7.07
CA ILE A 48 -6.89 3.17 6.83
C ILE A 48 -6.71 4.36 7.79
N GLU A 49 -6.47 4.12 9.08
CA GLU A 49 -6.20 5.19 10.03
C GLU A 49 -4.91 5.94 9.71
N GLN A 50 -3.86 5.22 9.33
CA GLN A 50 -2.60 5.81 8.91
C GLN A 50 -2.77 6.72 7.69
N VAL A 51 -3.44 6.25 6.64
CA VAL A 51 -3.68 7.05 5.42
C VAL A 51 -4.63 8.21 5.72
N ARG A 52 -5.66 8.01 6.54
CA ARG A 52 -6.61 9.07 6.96
C ARG A 52 -5.92 10.23 7.68
N SER A 53 -4.82 9.98 8.38
CA SER A 53 -4.05 11.03 9.07
C SER A 53 -3.25 11.94 8.14
N LEU A 54 -3.18 11.64 6.84
CA LEU A 54 -2.43 12.42 5.85
C LEU A 54 -3.30 13.56 5.29
N GLU A 55 -3.42 14.66 6.03
CA GLU A 55 -4.32 15.79 5.71
C GLU A 55 -4.04 16.45 4.34
N ALA A 56 -2.79 16.36 3.85
CA ALA A 56 -2.36 16.98 2.59
C ALA A 56 -2.81 16.19 1.34
N ALA A 57 -3.48 15.04 1.49
CA ALA A 57 -3.87 14.19 0.37
C ALA A 57 -5.32 13.72 0.48
N SER A 58 -5.96 13.47 -0.65
CA SER A 58 -7.19 12.67 -0.69
C SER A 58 -6.88 11.20 -0.40
N HIS A 59 -7.85 10.47 0.14
CA HIS A 59 -7.67 9.09 0.56
C HIS A 59 -8.45 8.14 -0.36
N GLY A 60 -7.81 7.05 -0.79
CA GLY A 60 -8.44 6.06 -1.67
C GLY A 60 -8.18 4.62 -1.24
N ILE A 61 -9.04 3.71 -1.69
CA ILE A 61 -8.82 2.26 -1.63
C ILE A 61 -9.10 1.69 -3.02
N ALA A 62 -8.08 1.08 -3.61
CA ALA A 62 -8.23 0.23 -4.77
C ALA A 62 -8.46 -1.21 -4.27
N HIS A 63 -9.69 -1.69 -4.41
CA HIS A 63 -10.11 -2.95 -3.78
C HIS A 63 -10.24 -4.12 -4.77
N THR A 64 -10.07 -5.33 -4.26
CA THR A 64 -10.38 -6.58 -4.95
C THR A 64 -11.00 -7.58 -3.95
N PRO A 65 -11.92 -8.46 -4.37
CA PRO A 65 -12.59 -8.51 -5.67
C PRO A 65 -13.60 -7.35 -5.88
N ASP A 66 -14.20 -7.29 -7.06
CA ASP A 66 -15.14 -6.23 -7.45
C ASP A 66 -16.37 -6.16 -6.53
N ASP A 67 -16.87 -7.30 -6.09
CA ASP A 67 -18.03 -7.45 -5.19
C ASP A 67 -17.74 -7.04 -3.73
N ALA A 68 -16.49 -6.67 -3.42
CA ALA A 68 -16.09 -6.29 -2.06
C ALA A 68 -16.35 -4.81 -1.72
N ARG A 69 -16.90 -4.01 -2.65
CA ARG A 69 -17.13 -2.58 -2.42
C ARG A 69 -17.86 -2.27 -1.12
N ALA A 70 -18.89 -3.06 -0.79
CA ALA A 70 -19.67 -2.85 0.44
C ALA A 70 -18.84 -3.02 1.72
N ILE A 71 -17.92 -3.98 1.73
CA ILE A 71 -17.00 -4.20 2.86
C ILE A 71 -16.12 -2.96 3.08
N PHE A 72 -15.55 -2.40 2.01
CA PHE A 72 -14.69 -1.23 2.12
C PHE A 72 -15.46 0.06 2.40
N ALA A 73 -16.71 0.18 1.92
CA ALA A 73 -17.58 1.29 2.26
C ALA A 73 -17.94 1.34 3.75
N GLU A 74 -18.03 0.16 4.41
CA GLU A 74 -18.21 0.07 5.86
C GLU A 74 -16.91 0.42 6.62
N LEU A 75 -15.75 -0.07 6.16
CA LEU A 75 -14.46 0.16 6.82
C LEU A 75 -13.95 1.60 6.68
N ALA A 76 -14.20 2.23 5.53
CA ALA A 76 -13.69 3.56 5.17
C ALA A 76 -14.73 4.33 4.34
N PRO A 77 -15.84 4.80 4.95
CA PRO A 77 -16.93 5.48 4.23
C PRO A 77 -16.51 6.84 3.63
N ASP A 78 -15.43 7.41 4.11
CA ASP A 78 -14.82 8.67 3.69
C ASP A 78 -13.76 8.53 2.59
N PHE A 79 -13.44 7.30 2.16
CA PHE A 79 -12.43 7.02 1.14
C PHE A 79 -13.04 6.89 -0.27
N ILE A 80 -12.26 7.29 -1.26
CA ILE A 80 -12.58 7.03 -2.67
C ILE A 80 -12.37 5.53 -2.94
N LEU A 81 -13.44 4.81 -3.27
CA LEU A 81 -13.39 3.37 -3.50
C LEU A 81 -13.42 3.05 -5.00
N ILE A 82 -12.36 2.41 -5.49
CA ILE A 82 -12.27 1.94 -6.87
C ILE A 82 -11.93 0.45 -6.94
N PRO A 83 -12.50 -0.30 -7.89
CA PRO A 83 -12.12 -1.70 -8.07
C PRO A 83 -10.76 -1.78 -8.77
N GLN A 84 -9.90 -2.71 -8.34
CA GLN A 84 -8.68 -3.05 -9.06
C GLN A 84 -9.04 -3.72 -10.40
N ARG A 85 -8.50 -3.20 -11.50
CA ARG A 85 -8.72 -3.73 -12.84
C ARG A 85 -7.44 -4.30 -13.43
N GLY A 86 -7.50 -5.51 -13.96
CA GLY A 86 -6.36 -6.20 -14.59
C GLY A 86 -6.12 -7.60 -14.06
N GLY A 87 -5.49 -8.43 -14.87
CA GLY A 87 -5.22 -9.85 -14.58
C GLY A 87 -4.02 -10.06 -13.63
N ASP A 88 -3.07 -9.12 -13.62
CA ASP A 88 -1.87 -9.17 -12.78
C ASP A 88 -1.71 -7.86 -11.99
N LEU A 89 -0.75 -7.82 -11.07
CA LEU A 89 -0.51 -6.65 -10.23
C LEU A 89 -0.12 -5.43 -11.06
N GLY A 90 0.70 -5.58 -12.09
CA GLY A 90 1.12 -4.47 -12.93
C GLY A 90 -0.05 -3.79 -13.63
N ARG A 91 -0.93 -4.57 -14.26
CA ARG A 91 -2.14 -4.03 -14.89
C ARG A 91 -3.07 -3.35 -13.88
N ARG A 92 -3.16 -3.89 -12.65
CA ARG A 92 -3.96 -3.28 -11.58
C ARG A 92 -3.37 -1.94 -11.13
N LEU A 93 -2.04 -1.85 -10.99
CA LEU A 93 -1.35 -0.59 -10.70
C LEU A 93 -1.59 0.44 -11.81
N VAL A 94 -1.39 0.05 -13.08
CA VAL A 94 -1.63 0.92 -14.25
C VAL A 94 -3.05 1.46 -14.25
N ALA A 95 -4.05 0.58 -14.07
CA ALA A 95 -5.46 0.98 -14.07
C ALA A 95 -5.79 1.91 -12.90
N THR A 96 -5.21 1.68 -11.72
CA THR A 96 -5.40 2.52 -10.53
C THR A 96 -4.78 3.90 -10.72
N PHE A 97 -3.56 3.98 -11.21
CA PHE A 97 -2.91 5.25 -11.55
C PHE A 97 -3.71 6.02 -12.61
N ALA A 98 -4.10 5.36 -13.70
CA ALA A 98 -4.87 5.97 -14.77
C ALA A 98 -6.20 6.55 -14.27
N HIS A 99 -6.90 5.85 -13.37
CA HIS A 99 -8.15 6.32 -12.78
C HIS A 99 -7.96 7.64 -12.02
N PHE A 100 -6.96 7.71 -11.15
CA PHE A 100 -6.74 8.92 -10.35
C PHE A 100 -6.21 10.08 -11.19
N PHE A 101 -5.30 9.85 -12.12
CA PHE A 101 -4.84 10.91 -13.04
C PHE A 101 -5.98 11.44 -13.92
N ALA A 102 -6.86 10.57 -14.43
CA ALA A 102 -8.06 10.99 -15.15
C ALA A 102 -9.03 11.79 -14.27
N GLY A 103 -9.04 11.55 -12.94
CA GLY A 103 -9.78 12.31 -11.94
C GLY A 103 -9.15 13.67 -11.60
N GLY A 104 -8.07 14.07 -12.27
CA GLY A 104 -7.41 15.39 -12.10
C GLY A 104 -6.46 15.45 -10.90
N TYR A 105 -5.99 14.32 -10.36
CA TYR A 105 -4.90 14.29 -9.39
C TYR A 105 -3.58 14.53 -10.10
N THR A 106 -2.69 15.30 -9.47
CA THR A 106 -1.37 15.66 -10.00
C THR A 106 -0.25 14.81 -9.43
N GLY A 107 -0.57 13.97 -8.45
CA GLY A 107 0.29 12.94 -7.89
C GLY A 107 -0.51 11.87 -7.20
N VAL A 108 -0.08 10.64 -7.38
CA VAL A 108 -0.76 9.43 -6.89
C VAL A 108 0.27 8.56 -6.20
N LEU A 109 0.01 8.20 -4.94
CA LEU A 109 0.80 7.24 -4.18
C LEU A 109 -0.07 6.00 -3.91
N LEU A 110 0.43 4.84 -4.30
CA LEU A 110 -0.19 3.55 -4.02
C LEU A 110 0.61 2.86 -2.93
N VAL A 111 -0.05 2.52 -1.84
CA VAL A 111 0.54 1.83 -0.69
C VAL A 111 -0.09 0.46 -0.52
N ASP A 112 0.69 -0.51 -0.05
CA ASP A 112 0.19 -1.83 0.26
C ASP A 112 -0.69 -1.86 1.53
N SER A 113 -1.23 -3.03 1.83
CA SER A 113 -2.00 -3.32 3.04
C SER A 113 -1.33 -4.35 3.95
N ASP A 114 -0.09 -4.72 3.64
CA ASP A 114 0.62 -5.85 4.23
C ASP A 114 1.72 -5.43 5.23
N THR A 115 1.91 -4.11 5.40
CA THR A 115 2.91 -3.48 6.26
C THR A 115 2.27 -2.73 7.44
N PRO A 116 1.68 -3.43 8.44
CA PRO A 116 0.95 -2.78 9.54
C PRO A 116 1.84 -1.93 10.45
N SER A 117 3.12 -2.24 10.55
CA SER A 117 4.10 -1.51 11.38
C SER A 117 4.85 -0.41 10.62
N LEU A 118 4.48 -0.11 9.37
CA LEU A 118 5.11 0.95 8.58
C LEU A 118 4.98 2.30 9.31
N PRO A 119 6.08 3.03 9.59
CA PRO A 119 6.00 4.35 10.19
C PRO A 119 5.22 5.34 9.32
N THR A 120 4.33 6.14 9.92
CA THR A 120 3.56 7.17 9.19
C THR A 120 4.48 8.20 8.55
N GLU A 121 5.62 8.46 9.17
CA GLU A 121 6.67 9.35 8.67
C GLU A 121 7.15 8.99 7.26
N PHE A 122 7.11 7.70 6.87
CA PHE A 122 7.50 7.28 5.52
C PHE A 122 6.45 7.69 4.48
N LEU A 123 5.17 7.69 4.84
CA LEU A 123 4.11 8.21 3.96
C LEU A 123 4.18 9.74 3.83
N LEU A 124 4.45 10.43 4.94
CA LEU A 124 4.69 11.88 4.91
C LEU A 124 5.92 12.22 4.07
N GLN A 125 7.03 11.50 4.26
CA GLN A 125 8.22 11.65 3.43
C GLN A 125 7.93 11.39 1.94
N ALA A 126 7.09 10.40 1.62
CA ALA A 126 6.69 10.13 0.24
C ALA A 126 5.99 11.33 -0.40
N LEU A 127 5.05 11.96 0.31
CA LEU A 127 4.37 13.18 -0.13
C LEU A 127 5.34 14.34 -0.32
N ASP A 128 6.26 14.53 0.62
CA ASP A 128 7.26 15.59 0.56
C ASP A 128 8.23 15.44 -0.62
N VAL A 129 8.72 14.22 -0.87
CA VAL A 129 9.71 14.01 -1.93
C VAL A 129 9.08 13.99 -3.31
N ILE A 130 7.85 13.46 -3.47
CA ILE A 130 7.16 13.46 -4.76
C ILE A 130 6.76 14.88 -5.20
N ALA A 131 6.61 15.81 -4.27
CA ALA A 131 6.32 17.21 -4.55
C ALA A 131 7.54 17.98 -5.09
N LYS A 132 8.76 17.48 -4.90
CA LYS A 132 9.99 18.16 -5.29
C LYS A 132 10.19 18.14 -6.82
N PRO A 133 10.67 19.25 -7.42
CA PRO A 133 11.05 19.24 -8.82
C PRO A 133 12.09 18.17 -9.12
N GLY A 134 11.93 17.48 -10.26
CA GLY A 134 12.85 16.43 -10.69
C GLY A 134 12.55 15.05 -10.08
N THR A 135 11.55 14.92 -9.22
CA THR A 135 11.05 13.61 -8.76
C THR A 135 9.83 13.20 -9.57
N ASP A 136 9.94 12.13 -10.33
CA ASP A 136 8.86 11.56 -11.14
C ASP A 136 8.25 10.31 -10.50
N LEU A 137 9.09 9.55 -9.77
CA LEU A 137 8.77 8.27 -9.13
C LEU A 137 9.29 8.26 -7.71
N VAL A 138 8.47 7.77 -6.77
CA VAL A 138 8.87 7.43 -5.41
C VAL A 138 8.70 5.94 -5.19
N LEU A 139 9.71 5.29 -4.63
CA LEU A 139 9.68 3.88 -4.29
C LEU A 139 9.99 3.68 -2.80
N GLY A 140 9.11 2.95 -2.12
CA GLY A 140 9.32 2.43 -0.77
C GLY A 140 9.64 0.93 -0.85
N PRO A 141 10.93 0.52 -0.82
CA PRO A 141 11.34 -0.85 -1.02
C PRO A 141 10.83 -1.79 0.07
N SER A 142 10.35 -2.97 -0.32
CA SER A 142 10.07 -4.10 0.58
C SER A 142 11.27 -5.06 0.63
N GLU A 143 11.40 -5.80 1.73
CA GLU A 143 12.52 -6.74 1.92
C GLU A 143 12.43 -7.97 1.02
N ASP A 144 11.22 -8.33 0.58
CA ASP A 144 10.97 -9.44 -0.35
C ASP A 144 11.43 -9.16 -1.80
N GLY A 145 11.88 -7.92 -2.09
CA GLY A 145 12.30 -7.47 -3.41
C GLY A 145 11.21 -6.78 -4.22
N GLY A 146 10.07 -6.50 -3.60
CA GLY A 146 9.01 -5.63 -4.10
C GLY A 146 9.10 -4.21 -3.55
N TYR A 147 7.97 -3.57 -3.41
CA TYR A 147 7.82 -2.27 -2.77
C TYR A 147 6.48 -2.18 -2.04
N TYR A 148 6.50 -1.59 -0.84
CA TYR A 148 5.30 -1.29 -0.06
C TYR A 148 4.60 -0.01 -0.53
N LEU A 149 5.32 0.84 -1.27
CA LEU A 149 4.79 2.08 -1.83
C LEU A 149 5.40 2.36 -3.20
N VAL A 150 4.56 2.79 -4.14
CA VAL A 150 4.96 3.37 -5.42
C VAL A 150 4.16 4.64 -5.67
N GLY A 151 4.84 5.75 -5.96
CA GLY A 151 4.24 7.06 -6.21
C GLY A 151 4.67 7.64 -7.56
N LEU A 152 3.73 8.28 -8.28
CA LEU A 152 3.95 8.89 -9.58
C LEU A 152 3.34 10.29 -9.67
N ARG A 153 3.96 11.18 -10.46
CA ARG A 153 3.41 12.49 -10.84
C ARG A 153 2.67 12.50 -12.17
N ALA A 154 2.84 11.47 -12.96
CA ALA A 154 2.15 11.28 -14.24
C ALA A 154 1.99 9.79 -14.52
N ALA A 155 1.01 9.41 -15.32
CA ALA A 155 0.84 8.04 -15.75
C ALA A 155 2.08 7.54 -16.52
N ARG A 156 2.61 6.39 -16.09
CA ARG A 156 3.78 5.75 -16.70
C ARG A 156 3.54 4.24 -16.78
N PRO A 157 2.62 3.78 -17.63
CA PRO A 157 2.31 2.36 -17.74
C PRO A 157 3.53 1.51 -18.09
N GLU A 158 4.51 2.09 -18.80
CA GLU A 158 5.74 1.42 -19.23
C GLU A 158 6.58 0.91 -18.05
N LEU A 159 6.47 1.54 -16.87
CA LEU A 159 7.15 1.10 -15.65
C LEU A 159 6.75 -0.30 -15.19
N PHE A 160 5.53 -0.72 -15.51
CA PHE A 160 4.91 -1.94 -14.98
C PHE A 160 4.77 -3.05 -16.01
N GLU A 161 5.17 -2.81 -17.26
CA GLU A 161 5.11 -3.81 -18.33
C GLU A 161 6.23 -4.85 -18.18
N GLY A 162 5.86 -6.15 -18.26
CA GLY A 162 6.85 -7.24 -18.23
C GLY A 162 7.66 -7.34 -16.93
N VAL A 163 7.21 -6.71 -15.85
CA VAL A 163 7.80 -6.87 -14.51
C VAL A 163 7.50 -8.28 -14.01
N PRO A 164 8.49 -9.00 -13.44
CA PRO A 164 8.30 -10.35 -12.91
C PRO A 164 7.57 -10.32 -11.56
N TRP A 165 6.27 -10.03 -11.58
CA TRP A 165 5.44 -9.90 -10.39
C TRP A 165 5.52 -11.12 -9.47
N SER A 166 5.41 -10.90 -8.16
CA SER A 166 5.51 -11.92 -7.11
C SER A 166 6.88 -12.61 -7.03
N THR A 167 7.94 -11.93 -7.46
CA THR A 167 9.33 -12.36 -7.30
C THR A 167 10.19 -11.23 -6.74
N SER A 168 11.39 -11.56 -6.24
CA SER A 168 12.38 -10.56 -5.80
C SER A 168 12.94 -9.68 -6.93
N GLY A 169 12.59 -9.96 -8.18
CA GLY A 169 12.97 -9.18 -9.35
C GLY A 169 12.12 -7.92 -9.60
N VAL A 170 11.03 -7.71 -8.86
CA VAL A 170 10.10 -6.59 -9.07
C VAL A 170 10.79 -5.23 -8.94
N LEU A 171 11.42 -4.96 -7.80
CA LEU A 171 12.10 -3.69 -7.54
C LEU A 171 13.27 -3.42 -8.51
N PRO A 172 14.20 -4.39 -8.75
CA PRO A 172 15.26 -4.21 -9.73
C PRO A 172 14.74 -3.88 -11.14
N GLU A 173 13.73 -4.59 -11.62
CA GLU A 173 13.17 -4.37 -12.95
C GLU A 173 12.46 -3.01 -13.06
N THR A 174 11.62 -2.65 -12.08
CA THR A 174 10.97 -1.33 -12.04
C THR A 174 12.01 -0.20 -12.03
N THR A 175 13.09 -0.36 -11.26
CA THR A 175 14.19 0.61 -11.20
C THR A 175 14.94 0.72 -12.53
N ARG A 176 15.21 -0.41 -13.19
CA ARG A 176 15.83 -0.42 -14.51
C ARG A 176 14.98 0.34 -15.52
N ARG A 177 13.66 0.09 -15.55
CA ARG A 177 12.72 0.79 -16.43
C ARG A 177 12.65 2.28 -16.15
N ALA A 178 12.61 2.68 -14.89
CA ALA A 178 12.64 4.09 -14.51
C ALA A 178 13.89 4.79 -15.05
N ARG A 179 15.06 4.15 -14.97
CA ARG A 179 16.32 4.65 -15.54
C ARG A 179 16.24 4.77 -17.06
N ASP A 180 15.74 3.73 -17.75
CA ASP A 180 15.62 3.70 -19.21
C ASP A 180 14.68 4.80 -19.72
N LEU A 181 13.67 5.17 -18.92
CA LEU A 181 12.74 6.26 -19.18
C LEU A 181 13.27 7.64 -18.76
N GLY A 182 14.45 7.72 -18.16
CA GLY A 182 15.03 8.97 -17.67
C GLY A 182 14.30 9.62 -16.51
N LEU A 183 13.57 8.82 -15.70
CA LEU A 183 12.76 9.32 -14.58
C LEU A 183 13.63 9.61 -13.36
N GLY A 184 13.36 10.75 -12.70
CA GLY A 184 13.89 11.06 -11.38
C GLY A 184 13.25 10.20 -10.30
N VAL A 185 14.06 9.37 -9.63
CA VAL A 185 13.59 8.42 -8.61
C VAL A 185 14.00 8.86 -7.21
N ALA A 186 13.04 9.01 -6.31
CA ALA A 186 13.28 9.17 -4.88
C ALA A 186 13.03 7.85 -4.15
N TRP A 187 13.84 7.58 -3.13
CA TRP A 187 13.80 6.36 -2.34
C TRP A 187 13.36 6.64 -0.91
N LEU A 188 12.47 5.79 -0.41
CA LEU A 188 12.11 5.75 0.99
C LEU A 188 12.93 4.67 1.71
N PRO A 189 12.98 4.67 3.05
CA PRO A 189 13.60 3.59 3.80
C PRO A 189 12.94 2.24 3.48
N ARG A 190 13.73 1.18 3.49
CA ARG A 190 13.24 -0.19 3.30
C ARG A 190 12.41 -0.63 4.50
N TRP A 191 11.34 -1.42 4.24
CA TRP A 191 10.50 -1.99 5.29
C TRP A 191 10.14 -3.43 4.99
N PHE A 192 9.41 -4.09 5.89
CA PHE A 192 9.00 -5.48 5.75
C PHE A 192 7.48 -5.63 5.76
N ASP A 193 7.00 -6.55 4.97
CA ASP A 193 5.63 -7.03 4.90
C ASP A 193 5.45 -8.25 5.82
N VAL A 194 4.21 -8.54 6.20
CA VAL A 194 3.89 -9.64 7.12
C VAL A 194 3.11 -10.71 6.36
N ASP A 195 3.81 -11.71 5.84
CA ASP A 195 3.22 -12.75 5.00
C ASP A 195 3.36 -14.17 5.57
N THR A 196 4.36 -14.42 6.40
CA THR A 196 4.70 -15.74 6.94
C THR A 196 4.75 -15.74 8.45
N GLY A 197 4.82 -16.95 9.06
CA GLY A 197 4.97 -17.08 10.50
C GLY A 197 6.17 -16.31 11.07
N PRO A 198 7.37 -16.43 10.49
CA PRO A 198 8.52 -15.61 10.90
C PRO A 198 8.29 -14.10 10.84
N ASP A 199 7.56 -13.61 9.82
CA ASP A 199 7.22 -12.18 9.72
C ASP A 199 6.28 -11.76 10.84
N LEU A 200 5.34 -12.64 11.23
CA LEU A 200 4.42 -12.39 12.34
C LEU A 200 5.16 -12.29 13.67
N GLU A 201 6.15 -13.16 13.93
CA GLU A 201 7.01 -13.07 15.13
C GLU A 201 7.81 -11.76 15.10
N ARG A 202 8.42 -11.43 13.98
CA ARG A 202 9.13 -10.17 13.80
C ARG A 202 8.22 -8.95 14.04
N LEU A 203 6.97 -9.02 13.59
CA LEU A 203 5.98 -7.97 13.87
C LEU A 203 5.74 -7.81 15.37
N ARG A 204 5.55 -8.92 16.11
CA ARG A 204 5.39 -8.90 17.56
C ARG A 204 6.57 -8.22 18.26
N ASP A 205 7.79 -8.60 17.91
CA ASP A 205 9.02 -8.02 18.46
C ASP A 205 9.12 -6.52 18.15
N SER A 206 8.85 -6.11 16.91
CA SER A 206 8.84 -4.72 16.49
C SER A 206 7.81 -3.89 17.27
N LEU A 207 6.63 -4.43 17.46
CA LEU A 207 5.57 -3.76 18.22
C LEU A 207 5.88 -3.67 19.71
N ALA A 208 6.51 -4.66 20.28
CA ALA A 208 6.96 -4.64 21.68
C ALA A 208 8.03 -3.56 21.93
N ALA A 209 8.91 -3.33 20.93
CA ALA A 209 9.98 -2.34 21.00
C ALA A 209 9.53 -0.89 20.71
N THR A 210 8.35 -0.71 20.12
CA THR A 210 7.88 0.61 19.66
C THR A 210 6.65 1.07 20.45
N ALA A 211 6.76 2.22 21.10
CA ALA A 211 5.60 2.91 21.68
C ALA A 211 4.95 3.82 20.63
N GLY A 212 3.61 3.84 20.56
CA GLY A 212 2.90 4.71 19.65
C GLY A 212 1.42 4.35 19.52
N PRO A 213 0.59 5.24 18.95
CA PRO A 213 -0.85 5.00 18.81
C PRO A 213 -1.17 3.93 17.76
N LEU A 214 -0.35 3.77 16.73
CA LEU A 214 -0.52 2.78 15.66
C LEU A 214 0.61 1.75 15.72
N PRO A 215 0.36 0.51 15.25
CA PRO A 215 -0.92 -0.04 14.78
C PRO A 215 -1.78 -0.59 15.95
N ARG A 216 -2.86 0.07 16.30
CA ARG A 216 -3.67 -0.27 17.48
C ARG A 216 -4.55 -1.52 17.30
N HIS A 217 -5.08 -1.72 16.08
CA HIS A 217 -5.94 -2.86 15.79
C HIS A 217 -5.13 -4.15 15.72
N THR A 218 -3.95 -4.09 15.10
CA THR A 218 -2.99 -5.20 15.05
C THR A 218 -2.53 -5.59 16.45
N ARG A 219 -2.15 -4.62 17.30
CA ARG A 219 -1.79 -4.87 18.71
C ARG A 219 -2.92 -5.58 19.46
N ARG A 220 -4.14 -5.05 19.40
CA ARG A 220 -5.31 -5.66 20.06
C ARG A 220 -5.55 -7.10 19.62
N PHE A 221 -5.40 -7.40 18.34
CA PHE A 221 -5.52 -8.75 17.82
C PHE A 221 -4.44 -9.67 18.39
N LEU A 222 -3.19 -9.22 18.41
CA LEU A 222 -2.05 -10.01 18.91
C LEU A 222 -2.11 -10.23 20.43
N ASP A 223 -2.51 -9.21 21.20
CA ASP A 223 -2.63 -9.24 22.65
C ASP A 223 -3.78 -10.16 23.12
N GLY A 224 -4.84 -10.29 22.33
CA GLY A 224 -5.98 -11.18 22.62
C GLY A 224 -5.72 -12.65 22.38
N ARG A 225 -4.52 -13.05 21.97
CA ARG A 225 -4.14 -14.44 21.70
C ARG A 225 -3.09 -14.89 22.70
N PRO A 226 -3.37 -15.95 23.51
CA PRO A 226 -2.32 -16.60 24.27
C PRO A 226 -1.25 -17.13 23.31
N GLY A 227 0.02 -16.91 23.64
CA GLY A 227 1.20 -17.32 22.86
C GLY A 227 1.35 -18.84 22.77
#